data_469cc2b57e49444933d246e4cdc698cc
#
_entry.id   469cc2b57e49444933d246e4cdc698cc
#
_cell.length_a   1.000
_cell.length_b   1.000
_cell.length_c   1.000
_cell.angle_alpha   90.00
_cell.angle_beta   90.00
_cell.angle_gamma   90.00
#
_symmetry.space_group_name_H-M   'P 1'
#
loop_
_entity.id
_entity.type
_entity.pdbx_description
1 polymer ?
#
loop_
_entity_poly.entity_id
_entity_poly.type
_entity_poly.pdbx_seq_one_letter_code
_entity_poly.pdbx_strand_id
1 'polypeptide(L)'
;MPPYIICSDKTLKDICAKLPRDKEQLADVYGMGEQKIQNYGEAFVTAVNSFVADNPNPSGSTTGERPQTVLSDEEAAETGSTRKKKLPFYIEPQRLDEVELTDKCRLTELTNKINELCPADKEHKKLAASFINELLIAEGYLEEVTEDGNKIKRVTEKGRSVGIDEEERKAKFGGSYYAITHSKQSQQVIIEMLKKHYGSIKPQE
;
A
#
# COMPACT_ATOMS: atom_id res chain seq x y z
N MET A 1 -1.23 23.73 5.09
CA MET A 1 -1.30 22.34 4.61
C MET A 1 -0.10 21.56 5.13
N PRO A 2 -0.26 20.33 5.63
CA PRO A 2 0.88 19.51 6.05
C PRO A 2 1.73 19.10 4.83
N PRO A 3 3.06 19.04 4.94
CA PRO A 3 3.99 18.80 3.82
C PRO A 3 3.75 17.46 3.08
N TYR A 4 3.31 16.41 3.79
CA TYR A 4 3.06 15.09 3.22
C TYR A 4 1.89 15.03 2.22
N ILE A 5 1.04 16.06 2.18
CA ILE A 5 -0.04 16.17 1.17
C ILE A 5 0.54 16.59 -0.19
N ILE A 6 1.61 17.38 -0.19
CA ILE A 6 2.25 17.89 -1.40
C ILE A 6 3.11 16.80 -2.02
N CYS A 7 3.98 16.17 -1.23
CA CYS A 7 4.83 15.08 -1.70
C CYS A 7 5.12 14.05 -0.60
N SER A 8 5.33 12.80 -1.01
CA SER A 8 5.70 11.71 -0.10
C SER A 8 7.20 11.74 0.22
N ASP A 9 7.61 11.08 1.31
CA ASP A 9 9.03 10.92 1.65
C ASP A 9 9.85 10.30 0.52
N LYS A 10 9.22 9.41 -0.28
CA LYS A 10 9.85 8.80 -1.44
C LYS A 10 10.10 9.82 -2.55
N THR A 11 9.16 10.73 -2.78
CA THR A 11 9.30 11.84 -3.71
C THR A 11 10.41 12.79 -3.27
N LEU A 12 10.46 13.15 -1.97
CA LEU A 12 11.52 14.00 -1.42
C LEU A 12 12.90 13.38 -1.56
N LYS A 13 13.04 12.09 -1.27
CA LYS A 13 14.31 11.35 -1.46
C LYS A 13 14.77 11.34 -2.92
N ASP A 14 13.83 11.20 -3.85
CA ASP A 14 14.13 11.21 -5.29
C ASP A 14 14.53 12.61 -5.77
N ILE A 15 13.88 13.67 -5.26
CA ILE A 15 14.29 15.09 -5.49
C ILE A 15 15.71 15.33 -4.97
N CYS A 16 16.04 14.86 -3.76
CA CYS A 16 17.37 15.00 -3.19
C CYS A 16 18.45 14.23 -3.96
N ALA A 17 18.11 13.11 -4.55
CA ALA A 17 19.02 12.30 -5.35
C ALA A 17 19.25 12.89 -6.76
N LYS A 18 18.18 13.40 -7.39
CA LYS A 18 18.22 13.90 -8.77
C LYS A 18 18.53 15.39 -8.88
N LEU A 19 18.27 16.17 -7.83
CA LEU A 19 18.45 17.62 -7.77
C LEU A 19 17.89 18.34 -9.01
N PRO A 20 16.60 18.21 -9.34
CA PRO A 20 16.02 18.77 -10.56
C PRO A 20 16.09 20.29 -10.55
N ARG A 21 16.69 20.89 -11.58
CA ARG A 21 16.91 22.35 -11.71
C ARG A 21 15.85 23.07 -12.51
N ASP A 22 15.00 22.32 -13.20
CA ASP A 22 13.90 22.83 -14.01
C ASP A 22 12.65 21.94 -13.88
N LYS A 23 11.54 22.40 -14.46
CA LYS A 23 10.25 21.69 -14.41
C LYS A 23 10.26 20.39 -15.22
N GLU A 24 11.09 20.29 -16.24
CA GLU A 24 11.22 19.09 -17.10
C GLU A 24 11.92 17.98 -16.32
N GLN A 25 13.01 18.28 -15.63
CA GLN A 25 13.70 17.34 -14.75
C GLN A 25 12.85 16.95 -13.54
N LEU A 26 12.00 17.87 -13.07
CA LEU A 26 11.05 17.58 -11.99
C LEU A 26 9.97 16.58 -12.41
N ALA A 27 9.65 16.51 -13.71
CA ALA A 27 8.70 15.53 -14.24
C ALA A 27 9.23 14.08 -14.18
N ASP A 28 10.54 13.89 -14.19
CA ASP A 28 11.19 12.58 -14.03
C ASP A 28 11.27 12.11 -12.56
N VAL A 29 10.84 12.96 -11.62
CA VAL A 29 10.83 12.61 -10.19
C VAL A 29 9.61 11.77 -9.84
N TYR A 30 9.85 10.70 -9.09
CA TYR A 30 8.77 9.81 -8.66
C TYR A 30 7.68 10.55 -7.89
N GLY A 31 6.42 10.41 -8.35
CA GLY A 31 5.25 10.98 -7.69
C GLY A 31 5.03 12.48 -7.92
N MET A 32 5.78 13.09 -8.88
CA MET A 32 5.56 14.43 -9.39
C MET A 32 4.77 14.36 -10.70
N GLY A 33 3.44 14.26 -10.60
CA GLY A 33 2.56 14.36 -11.76
C GLY A 33 2.36 15.80 -12.22
N GLU A 34 1.87 15.97 -13.45
CA GLU A 34 1.72 17.25 -14.14
C GLU A 34 0.99 18.33 -13.32
N GLN A 35 -0.09 17.97 -12.62
CA GLN A 35 -0.80 18.90 -11.73
C GLN A 35 0.04 19.38 -10.54
N LYS A 36 0.89 18.52 -9.98
CA LYS A 36 1.79 18.91 -8.88
C LYS A 36 2.92 19.81 -9.37
N ILE A 37 3.41 19.57 -10.58
CA ILE A 37 4.42 20.40 -11.22
C ILE A 37 3.86 21.78 -11.52
N GLN A 38 2.62 21.88 -11.99
CA GLN A 38 1.96 23.18 -12.22
C GLN A 38 1.76 23.95 -10.92
N ASN A 39 1.32 23.31 -9.85
CA ASN A 39 0.97 23.97 -8.59
C ASN A 39 2.18 24.28 -7.69
N TYR A 40 3.20 23.41 -7.70
CA TYR A 40 4.31 23.45 -6.74
C TYR A 40 5.69 23.37 -7.39
N GLY A 41 5.78 23.12 -8.70
CA GLY A 41 7.05 22.87 -9.39
C GLY A 41 8.03 24.02 -9.28
N GLU A 42 7.56 25.26 -9.35
CA GLU A 42 8.40 26.46 -9.22
C GLU A 42 9.03 26.59 -7.83
N ALA A 43 8.25 26.29 -6.79
CA ALA A 43 8.75 26.31 -5.41
C ALA A 43 9.82 25.24 -5.18
N PHE A 44 9.64 24.02 -5.73
CA PHE A 44 10.64 22.96 -5.64
C PHE A 44 11.90 23.28 -6.41
N VAL A 45 11.79 23.76 -7.64
CA VAL A 45 12.96 24.16 -8.46
C VAL A 45 13.72 25.29 -7.80
N THR A 46 13.03 26.29 -7.26
CA THR A 46 13.65 27.40 -6.52
C THR A 46 14.40 26.90 -5.27
N ALA A 47 13.79 26.01 -4.49
CA ALA A 47 14.42 25.45 -3.31
C ALA A 47 15.67 24.62 -3.64
N VAL A 48 15.61 23.81 -4.69
CA VAL A 48 16.77 23.01 -5.16
C VAL A 48 17.87 23.91 -5.68
N ASN A 49 17.54 24.92 -6.47
CA ASN A 49 18.55 25.86 -7.00
C ASN A 49 19.20 26.70 -5.89
N SER A 50 18.45 27.13 -4.86
CA SER A 50 19.00 27.80 -3.69
C SER A 50 19.96 26.88 -2.93
N PHE A 51 19.56 25.64 -2.69
CA PHE A 51 20.40 24.65 -2.01
C PHE A 51 21.72 24.40 -2.76
N VAL A 52 21.66 24.25 -4.08
CA VAL A 52 22.84 24.02 -4.92
C VAL A 52 23.73 25.26 -4.98
N ALA A 53 23.16 26.45 -4.96
CA ALA A 53 23.93 27.72 -4.91
C ALA A 53 24.70 27.86 -3.59
N ASP A 54 24.08 27.48 -2.46
CA ASP A 54 24.70 27.51 -1.14
C ASP A 54 25.69 26.36 -0.90
N ASN A 55 25.60 25.27 -1.70
CA ASN A 55 26.46 24.09 -1.63
C ASN A 55 27.07 23.77 -3.00
N PRO A 56 28.14 24.46 -3.44
CA PRO A 56 28.71 24.29 -4.78
C PRO A 56 29.34 22.92 -5.07
N ASN A 57 29.36 22.02 -4.11
CA ASN A 57 29.81 20.63 -4.31
C ASN A 57 28.87 19.60 -3.63
N PRO A 58 27.62 19.43 -4.08
CA PRO A 58 26.83 18.28 -3.70
C PRO A 58 27.40 17.09 -4.47
N SER A 59 28.25 16.30 -3.83
CA SER A 59 28.83 15.07 -4.39
C SER A 59 27.71 14.07 -4.73
N GLY A 60 27.42 13.95 -5.99
CA GLY A 60 26.47 13.01 -6.59
C GLY A 60 26.57 13.14 -8.10
N SER A 61 27.70 12.67 -8.67
CA SER A 61 27.90 12.45 -10.11
C SER A 61 26.68 11.78 -10.73
N THR A 62 26.28 12.03 -11.96
CA THR A 62 27.08 11.94 -13.18
C THR A 62 26.29 12.49 -14.35
N THR A 63 26.95 13.33 -15.11
CA THR A 63 26.79 13.56 -16.55
C THR A 63 26.81 12.25 -17.31
N GLY A 64 25.96 12.09 -18.30
CA GLY A 64 26.21 11.05 -19.28
C GLY A 64 25.01 10.72 -20.13
N GLU A 65 24.93 11.36 -21.28
CA GLU A 65 24.56 10.84 -22.59
C GLU A 65 23.68 9.58 -22.67
N ARG A 66 22.57 9.80 -23.37
CA ARG A 66 21.74 8.75 -23.95
C ARG A 66 22.53 7.99 -25.01
N PRO A 67 22.43 6.68 -25.04
CA PRO A 67 22.11 6.01 -26.30
C PRO A 67 20.83 5.17 -26.19
N GLN A 68 20.03 5.28 -27.23
CA GLN A 68 19.02 4.32 -27.59
C GLN A 68 19.69 2.99 -27.93
N THR A 69 19.17 1.88 -27.49
CA THR A 69 18.78 0.75 -28.34
C THR A 69 18.40 -0.51 -27.52
N VAL A 70 17.24 -1.05 -27.93
CA VAL A 70 16.81 -2.46 -28.03
C VAL A 70 17.11 -3.50 -26.93
N LEU A 71 15.97 -4.01 -26.42
CA LEU A 71 15.63 -5.40 -26.09
C LEU A 71 16.79 -6.40 -25.93
N SER A 72 16.92 -6.90 -24.74
CA SER A 72 16.99 -8.35 -24.47
C SER A 72 17.04 -8.61 -22.96
N ASP A 73 16.35 -9.65 -22.57
CA ASP A 73 16.23 -10.21 -21.24
C ASP A 73 17.57 -10.60 -20.64
N GLU A 74 17.57 -10.68 -19.30
CA GLU A 74 18.52 -11.36 -18.42
C GLU A 74 19.69 -10.56 -17.84
N GLU A 75 19.79 -10.71 -16.52
CA GLU A 75 20.90 -10.39 -15.63
C GLU A 75 21.11 -8.92 -15.21
N ALA A 76 20.49 -8.55 -14.08
CA ALA A 76 21.08 -7.56 -13.17
C ALA A 76 21.27 -8.18 -11.80
N ALA A 77 22.44 -8.73 -11.62
CA ALA A 77 22.97 -9.09 -10.32
C ALA A 77 23.41 -7.85 -9.53
N GLU A 78 23.01 -7.84 -8.28
CA GLU A 78 23.72 -7.41 -7.08
C GLU A 78 24.36 -6.02 -7.03
N THR A 79 23.72 -5.13 -6.24
CA THR A 79 24.39 -4.46 -5.13
C THR A 79 23.35 -3.88 -4.16
N GLY A 80 23.44 -4.27 -2.91
CA GLY A 80 22.91 -3.48 -1.82
C GLY A 80 21.76 -4.11 -1.04
N SER A 81 22.12 -4.68 0.11
CA SER A 81 21.23 -5.09 1.20
C SER A 81 20.29 -6.24 0.88
N THR A 82 20.78 -7.43 1.08
CA THR A 82 20.02 -8.69 1.16
C THR A 82 19.00 -8.62 2.31
N ARG A 83 17.89 -7.91 2.09
CA ARG A 83 16.67 -8.20 2.83
C ARG A 83 16.21 -9.56 2.35
N LYS A 84 16.50 -10.62 3.13
CA LYS A 84 15.94 -11.96 2.91
C LYS A 84 14.48 -11.80 2.54
N LYS A 85 14.08 -12.32 1.40
CA LYS A 85 12.70 -12.27 0.89
C LYS A 85 11.84 -13.00 1.92
N LYS A 86 10.99 -12.27 2.65
CA LYS A 86 10.14 -12.89 3.67
C LYS A 86 9.21 -13.90 3.03
N LEU A 87 9.07 -15.04 3.66
CA LEU A 87 8.11 -16.08 3.30
C LEU A 87 6.68 -15.54 3.32
N PRO A 88 5.75 -16.12 2.54
CA PRO A 88 4.34 -15.77 2.60
C PRO A 88 3.79 -15.89 4.03
N PHE A 89 2.73 -15.17 4.33
CA PHE A 89 2.01 -15.36 5.59
C PHE A 89 1.46 -16.79 5.66
N TYR A 90 1.63 -17.43 6.80
CA TYR A 90 1.02 -18.73 7.10
C TYR A 90 0.56 -18.75 8.56
N ILE A 91 -0.57 -19.36 8.82
CA ILE A 91 -1.12 -19.60 10.15
C ILE A 91 -1.76 -21.00 10.18
N GLU A 92 -1.54 -21.74 11.25
CA GLU A 92 -2.24 -22.99 11.47
C GLU A 92 -3.76 -22.71 11.60
N PRO A 93 -4.61 -23.41 10.82
CA PRO A 93 -6.05 -23.15 10.82
C PRO A 93 -6.70 -23.20 12.20
N GLN A 94 -6.21 -24.04 13.11
CA GLN A 94 -6.73 -24.19 14.48
C GLN A 94 -6.51 -22.93 15.32
N ARG A 95 -5.42 -22.19 15.08
CA ARG A 95 -5.14 -20.94 15.81
C ARG A 95 -6.11 -19.82 15.48
N LEU A 96 -6.76 -19.89 14.34
CA LEU A 96 -7.81 -18.93 13.97
C LEU A 96 -9.05 -19.02 14.85
N ASP A 97 -9.26 -20.13 15.59
CA ASP A 97 -10.33 -20.26 16.57
C ASP A 97 -10.09 -19.45 17.84
N GLU A 98 -8.84 -19.07 18.10
CA GLU A 98 -8.44 -18.26 19.25
C GLU A 98 -8.73 -16.76 19.03
N VAL A 99 -9.15 -16.34 17.83
CA VAL A 99 -9.43 -14.93 17.51
C VAL A 99 -10.66 -14.46 18.29
N GLU A 100 -10.47 -13.47 19.13
CA GLU A 100 -11.56 -12.84 19.87
C GLU A 100 -12.41 -11.95 18.94
N LEU A 101 -13.68 -12.36 18.71
CA LEU A 101 -14.62 -11.63 17.86
C LEU A 101 -15.31 -10.52 18.63
N THR A 102 -15.46 -9.36 18.01
CA THR A 102 -16.13 -8.19 18.57
C THR A 102 -17.43 -7.88 17.81
N ASP A 103 -18.37 -7.20 18.46
CA ASP A 103 -19.70 -6.92 17.88
C ASP A 103 -19.60 -6.13 16.58
N LYS A 104 -18.59 -5.24 16.48
CA LYS A 104 -18.30 -4.45 15.28
C LYS A 104 -16.83 -4.07 15.24
N CYS A 105 -16.15 -4.38 14.14
CA CYS A 105 -14.76 -3.96 13.94
C CYS A 105 -14.47 -3.61 12.48
N ARG A 106 -13.36 -2.95 12.24
CA ARG A 106 -12.78 -2.78 10.90
C ARG A 106 -11.92 -4.00 10.55
N LEU A 107 -11.80 -4.26 9.25
CA LEU A 107 -10.96 -5.36 8.77
C LEU A 107 -9.51 -5.26 9.26
N THR A 108 -8.96 -4.05 9.37
CA THR A 108 -7.62 -3.83 9.92
C THR A 108 -7.48 -4.28 11.37
N GLU A 109 -8.50 -4.09 12.20
CA GLU A 109 -8.52 -4.53 13.59
C GLU A 109 -8.55 -6.06 13.69
N LEU A 110 -9.40 -6.71 12.90
CA LEU A 110 -9.44 -8.16 12.79
C LEU A 110 -8.10 -8.73 12.31
N THR A 111 -7.52 -8.11 11.27
CA THR A 111 -6.22 -8.51 10.72
C THR A 111 -5.09 -8.40 11.75
N ASN A 112 -5.11 -7.35 12.59
CA ASN A 112 -4.14 -7.19 13.67
C ASN A 112 -4.28 -8.28 14.72
N LYS A 113 -5.50 -8.60 15.15
CA LYS A 113 -5.76 -9.70 16.08
C LYS A 113 -5.23 -11.04 15.56
N ILE A 114 -5.46 -11.34 14.28
CA ILE A 114 -4.92 -12.56 13.64
C ILE A 114 -3.39 -12.54 13.64
N ASN A 115 -2.77 -11.39 13.33
CA ASN A 115 -1.33 -11.26 13.32
C ASN A 115 -0.69 -11.37 14.72
N GLU A 116 -1.44 -11.04 15.77
CA GLU A 116 -0.99 -11.21 17.16
C GLU A 116 -0.94 -12.68 17.60
N LEU A 117 -1.78 -13.52 17.00
CA LEU A 117 -1.74 -14.97 17.23
C LEU A 117 -0.56 -15.65 16.51
N CYS A 118 0.01 -15.02 15.51
CA CYS A 118 1.18 -15.55 14.84
C CYS A 118 2.43 -15.31 15.71
N PRO A 119 3.34 -16.29 15.84
CA PRO A 119 4.61 -16.05 16.50
C PRO A 119 5.31 -14.87 15.81
N ALA A 120 5.97 -14.02 16.59
CA ALA A 120 6.71 -12.85 16.10
C ALA A 120 7.98 -13.31 15.35
N ASP A 121 7.77 -13.92 14.23
CA ASP A 121 8.74 -14.49 13.33
C ASP A 121 9.13 -13.39 12.32
N LYS A 122 10.45 -13.17 12.21
CA LYS A 122 11.00 -12.19 11.27
C LYS A 122 11.02 -12.72 9.83
N GLU A 123 10.78 -13.99 9.64
CA GLU A 123 10.91 -14.70 8.36
C GLU A 123 9.62 -14.64 7.52
N HIS A 124 8.45 -14.60 8.16
CA HIS A 124 7.16 -14.52 7.46
C HIS A 124 6.63 -13.09 7.33
N LYS A 125 5.85 -12.87 6.28
CA LYS A 125 5.07 -11.64 6.11
C LYS A 125 3.89 -11.67 7.08
N LYS A 126 3.42 -10.50 7.50
CA LYS A 126 2.14 -10.38 8.21
C LYS A 126 0.96 -10.52 7.23
N LEU A 127 -0.15 -11.02 7.74
CA LEU A 127 -1.42 -10.98 7.01
C LEU A 127 -1.78 -9.54 6.68
N ALA A 128 -2.10 -9.28 5.43
CA ALA A 128 -2.53 -7.96 4.98
C ALA A 128 -4.06 -7.92 4.83
N ALA A 129 -4.68 -6.82 5.25
CA ALA A 129 -6.13 -6.62 5.06
C ALA A 129 -6.52 -6.61 3.57
N SER A 130 -5.62 -6.23 2.66
CA SER A 130 -5.82 -6.30 1.20
C SER A 130 -6.09 -7.73 0.74
N PHE A 131 -5.37 -8.71 1.27
CA PHE A 131 -5.57 -10.12 0.95
C PHE A 131 -6.97 -10.63 1.36
N ILE A 132 -7.43 -10.25 2.55
CA ILE A 132 -8.78 -10.60 3.00
C ILE A 132 -9.83 -9.92 2.10
N ASN A 133 -9.61 -8.67 1.70
CA ASN A 133 -10.51 -7.98 0.77
C ASN A 133 -10.57 -8.71 -0.59
N GLU A 134 -9.45 -9.21 -1.11
CA GLU A 134 -9.42 -9.99 -2.35
C GLU A 134 -10.24 -11.28 -2.21
N LEU A 135 -10.13 -11.98 -1.07
CA LEU A 135 -10.96 -13.15 -0.79
C LEU A 135 -12.46 -12.80 -0.71
N LEU A 136 -12.80 -11.70 -0.04
CA LEU A 136 -14.20 -11.24 0.07
C LEU A 136 -14.78 -10.84 -1.29
N ILE A 137 -13.97 -10.26 -2.18
CA ILE A 137 -14.37 -9.96 -3.55
C ILE A 137 -14.54 -11.24 -4.36
N ALA A 138 -13.61 -12.18 -4.27
CA ALA A 138 -13.65 -13.45 -4.98
C ALA A 138 -14.88 -14.29 -4.59
N GLU A 139 -15.28 -14.25 -3.31
CA GLU A 139 -16.48 -14.92 -2.80
C GLU A 139 -17.76 -14.10 -3.00
N GLY A 140 -17.68 -12.89 -3.55
CA GLY A 140 -18.80 -12.02 -3.87
C GLY A 140 -19.47 -11.33 -2.67
N TYR A 141 -18.78 -11.17 -1.56
CA TYR A 141 -19.23 -10.37 -0.40
C TYR A 141 -18.95 -8.88 -0.59
N LEU A 142 -17.90 -8.55 -1.34
CA LEU A 142 -17.55 -7.20 -1.77
C LEU A 142 -17.46 -7.16 -3.29
N GLU A 143 -17.63 -5.97 -3.84
CA GLU A 143 -17.36 -5.67 -5.25
C GLU A 143 -16.47 -4.45 -5.39
N GLU A 144 -15.71 -4.37 -6.47
CA GLU A 144 -14.87 -3.23 -6.80
C GLU A 144 -15.58 -2.38 -7.85
N VAL A 145 -15.91 -1.14 -7.50
CA VAL A 145 -16.59 -0.17 -8.36
C VAL A 145 -15.65 0.98 -8.65
N THR A 146 -15.70 1.52 -9.86
CA THR A 146 -14.94 2.72 -10.20
C THR A 146 -15.86 3.94 -10.14
N GLU A 147 -15.62 4.83 -9.17
CA GLU A 147 -16.31 6.12 -9.05
C GLU A 147 -15.28 7.25 -9.20
N ASP A 148 -15.55 8.20 -10.04
CA ASP A 148 -14.68 9.36 -10.32
C ASP A 148 -13.22 8.97 -10.66
N GLY A 149 -13.02 7.83 -11.35
CA GLY A 149 -11.70 7.32 -11.73
C GLY A 149 -10.95 6.60 -10.59
N ASN A 150 -11.55 6.51 -9.39
CA ASN A 150 -10.99 5.80 -8.25
C ASN A 150 -11.69 4.45 -8.06
N LYS A 151 -10.91 3.42 -7.80
CA LYS A 151 -11.44 2.11 -7.44
C LYS A 151 -11.82 2.09 -5.96
N ILE A 152 -13.08 1.89 -5.68
CA ILE A 152 -13.63 1.76 -4.34
C ILE A 152 -14.28 0.39 -4.14
N LYS A 153 -14.36 -0.05 -2.89
CA LYS A 153 -15.04 -1.30 -2.53
C LYS A 153 -16.40 -0.99 -1.99
N ARG A 154 -17.39 -1.74 -2.47
CA ARG A 154 -18.78 -1.67 -2.04
C ARG A 154 -19.22 -3.02 -1.48
N VAL A 155 -20.14 -2.99 -0.54
CA VAL A 155 -20.72 -4.18 0.07
C VAL A 155 -21.89 -4.67 -0.77
N THR A 156 -21.83 -5.94 -1.20
CA THR A 156 -22.93 -6.59 -1.95
C THR A 156 -24.09 -6.98 -1.03
N GLU A 157 -25.24 -7.39 -1.60
CA GLU A 157 -26.34 -7.95 -0.81
C GLU A 157 -25.90 -9.19 -0.02
N LYS A 158 -25.09 -10.05 -0.63
CA LYS A 158 -24.47 -11.20 0.04
C LYS A 158 -23.60 -10.77 1.23
N GLY A 159 -22.83 -9.70 1.08
CA GLY A 159 -22.02 -9.15 2.17
C GLY A 159 -22.90 -8.64 3.31
N ARG A 160 -23.96 -7.93 3.00
CA ARG A 160 -24.91 -7.43 4.01
C ARG A 160 -25.62 -8.54 4.77
N SER A 161 -25.97 -9.64 4.08
CA SER A 161 -26.65 -10.79 4.72
C SER A 161 -25.81 -11.49 5.79
N VAL A 162 -24.46 -11.37 5.72
CA VAL A 162 -23.54 -11.91 6.72
C VAL A 162 -23.05 -10.84 7.72
N GLY A 163 -23.61 -9.63 7.68
CA GLY A 163 -23.31 -8.56 8.62
C GLY A 163 -22.04 -7.78 8.28
N ILE A 164 -21.75 -7.60 6.99
CA ILE A 164 -20.82 -6.59 6.52
C ILE A 164 -21.62 -5.33 6.23
N ASP A 165 -21.28 -4.24 6.91
CA ASP A 165 -21.98 -2.97 6.79
C ASP A 165 -21.07 -1.90 6.19
N GLU A 166 -21.70 -0.92 5.54
CA GLU A 166 -21.05 0.21 4.91
C GLU A 166 -21.58 1.50 5.54
N GLU A 167 -20.68 2.30 6.12
CA GLU A 167 -21.03 3.57 6.76
C GLU A 167 -20.33 4.72 6.03
N GLU A 168 -21.11 5.71 5.65
CA GLU A 168 -20.54 6.96 5.16
C GLU A 168 -19.93 7.75 6.33
N ARG A 169 -18.69 8.15 6.18
CA ARG A 169 -17.94 8.95 7.17
C ARG A 169 -17.38 10.20 6.53
N LYS A 170 -17.44 11.30 7.26
CA LYS A 170 -16.81 12.55 6.84
C LYS A 170 -15.30 12.47 7.00
N ALA A 171 -14.57 12.83 5.95
CA ALA A 171 -13.12 12.94 6.03
C ALA A 171 -12.70 14.21 6.79
N LYS A 172 -11.56 14.14 7.47
CA LYS A 172 -11.03 15.23 8.32
C LYS A 172 -10.79 16.54 7.57
N PHE A 173 -10.55 16.45 6.26
CA PHE A 173 -10.20 17.59 5.38
C PHE A 173 -11.25 17.89 4.31
N GLY A 174 -12.51 17.49 4.54
CA GLY A 174 -13.61 17.65 3.59
C GLY A 174 -13.83 16.42 2.73
N GLY A 175 -15.06 16.26 2.19
CA GLY A 175 -15.50 15.07 1.51
C GLY A 175 -15.99 13.95 2.44
N SER A 176 -16.50 12.89 1.86
CA SER A 176 -16.94 11.68 2.58
C SER A 176 -16.27 10.44 2.00
N TYR A 177 -16.21 9.38 2.79
CA TYR A 177 -15.74 8.07 2.37
C TYR A 177 -16.58 6.97 3.04
N TYR A 178 -16.66 5.82 2.39
CA TYR A 178 -17.37 4.68 2.93
C TYR A 178 -16.43 3.79 3.73
N ALA A 179 -16.76 3.59 5.00
CA ALA A 179 -16.04 2.70 5.92
C ALA A 179 -16.78 1.36 6.00
N ILE A 180 -16.10 0.28 5.62
CA ILE A 180 -16.64 -1.06 5.75
C ILE A 180 -16.37 -1.59 7.16
N THR A 181 -17.39 -2.11 7.80
CA THR A 181 -17.36 -2.69 9.15
C THR A 181 -17.91 -4.10 9.15
N HIS A 182 -17.45 -4.90 10.08
CA HIS A 182 -17.72 -6.33 10.16
C HIS A 182 -18.35 -6.68 11.51
N SER A 183 -19.54 -7.30 11.50
CA SER A 183 -20.17 -7.89 12.67
C SER A 183 -19.44 -9.17 13.10
N LYS A 184 -19.78 -9.73 14.27
CA LYS A 184 -19.28 -11.05 14.71
C LYS A 184 -19.50 -12.14 13.66
N GLN A 185 -20.67 -12.13 13.02
CA GLN A 185 -20.99 -13.14 12.00
C GLN A 185 -20.09 -13.02 10.77
N SER A 186 -19.86 -11.82 10.27
CA SER A 186 -18.96 -11.62 9.13
C SER A 186 -17.50 -11.90 9.48
N GLN A 187 -17.07 -11.60 10.71
CA GLN A 187 -15.73 -11.97 11.20
C GLN A 187 -15.57 -13.50 11.22
N GLN A 188 -16.60 -14.25 11.64
CA GLN A 188 -16.59 -15.72 11.60
C GLN A 188 -16.47 -16.24 10.18
N VAL A 189 -17.23 -15.68 9.23
CA VAL A 189 -17.11 -16.04 7.80
C VAL A 189 -15.71 -15.81 7.28
N ILE A 190 -15.08 -14.69 7.63
CA ILE A 190 -13.69 -14.40 7.24
C ILE A 190 -12.73 -15.44 7.82
N ILE A 191 -12.88 -15.82 9.07
CA ILE A 191 -12.07 -16.85 9.72
C ILE A 191 -12.23 -18.19 9.02
N GLU A 192 -13.44 -18.60 8.68
CA GLU A 192 -13.69 -19.84 7.95
C GLU A 192 -13.08 -19.84 6.54
N MET A 193 -13.16 -18.71 5.84
CA MET A 193 -12.48 -18.53 4.55
C MET A 193 -10.97 -18.66 4.67
N LEU A 194 -10.36 -18.07 5.69
CA LEU A 194 -8.92 -18.17 5.96
C LEU A 194 -8.54 -19.60 6.34
N LYS A 195 -9.32 -20.29 7.16
CA LYS A 195 -9.11 -21.72 7.49
C LYS A 195 -9.12 -22.58 6.24
N LYS A 196 -10.11 -22.39 5.37
CA LYS A 196 -10.20 -23.11 4.10
C LYS A 196 -9.00 -22.82 3.23
N HIS A 197 -8.56 -21.58 3.14
CA HIS A 197 -7.41 -21.17 2.35
C HIS A 197 -6.11 -21.79 2.86
N TYR A 198 -5.79 -21.62 4.15
CA TYR A 198 -4.55 -22.11 4.75
C TYR A 198 -4.58 -23.61 5.06
N GLY A 199 -5.76 -24.22 5.26
CA GLY A 199 -5.91 -25.67 5.40
C GLY A 199 -5.60 -26.45 4.13
N SER A 200 -5.70 -25.80 2.97
CA SER A 200 -5.33 -26.39 1.68
C SER A 200 -3.84 -26.24 1.35
N ILE A 201 -3.12 -25.41 2.08
CA ILE A 201 -1.68 -25.16 1.89
C ILE A 201 -0.91 -26.03 2.90
N LYS A 202 -0.14 -26.99 2.42
CA LYS A 202 0.80 -27.72 3.29
C LYS A 202 1.93 -26.76 3.69
N PRO A 203 2.34 -26.72 4.97
CA PRO A 203 3.53 -25.97 5.36
C PRO A 203 4.72 -26.50 4.54
N GLN A 204 5.45 -25.60 3.93
CA GLN A 204 6.74 -25.92 3.32
C GLN A 204 7.74 -26.07 4.47
N GLU A 205 8.21 -27.28 4.70
CA GLU A 205 9.34 -27.60 5.58
C GLU A 205 10.64 -26.99 5.05
#